data_7a605ca2e66a9acdba5ad9e52d9bdbd1
#
_entry.id   7a605ca2e66a9acdba5ad9e52d9bdbd1
#
_cell.length_a   1.000
_cell.length_b   1.000
_cell.length_c   1.000
_cell.angle_alpha   90.00
_cell.angle_beta   90.00
_cell.angle_gamma   90.00
#
_symmetry.space_group_name_H-M   'P 1'
#
loop_
_entity.id
_entity.type
_entity.pdbx_description
1 polymer ?
#
loop_
_entity_poly.entity_id
_entity_poly.type
_entity_poly.pdbx_seq_one_letter_code
_entity_poly.pdbx_strand_id
1 'polypeptide(L)'
;IDSGDMAYISKKVRQQLDEAGFTDAKIYASNDLDENTILNLKMQKAKIDVWGVGTKLITAYDQPALGAVYKVVAIEDENGHMRNTIKLSNNAEKVSTPGKKQVWRITSREKGKSEGDYITYDGVDVASMTEIKMFHPTYTYIKKTVRNFDAVPLLVDIFKEGKLVYDLPSLPEIQAYARKEFDKLWDEYKRVLNPQHYPVDLARDVWQDKMDLIDKMRKE
;
A
#
# COMPACT_ATOMS: atom_id res chain seq x y z
N ILE A 1 24.32 22.44 -5.89
CA ILE A 1 25.20 21.37 -6.42
C ILE A 1 24.37 20.51 -7.36
N ASP A 2 24.74 20.41 -8.63
CA ASP A 2 23.98 19.68 -9.64
C ASP A 2 24.84 18.72 -10.49
N SER A 3 26.13 18.57 -10.15
CA SER A 3 27.05 17.73 -10.89
C SER A 3 28.26 17.29 -10.05
N GLY A 4 29.00 16.29 -10.52
CA GLY A 4 30.17 15.72 -9.87
C GLY A 4 29.83 14.84 -8.65
N ASP A 5 30.83 14.56 -7.83
CA ASP A 5 30.66 13.81 -6.59
C ASP A 5 29.99 14.70 -5.51
N MET A 6 28.68 14.62 -5.44
CA MET A 6 27.88 15.45 -4.53
C MET A 6 28.25 15.26 -3.06
N ALA A 7 28.66 14.05 -2.65
CA ALA A 7 29.03 13.80 -1.27
C ALA A 7 30.35 14.51 -0.91
N TYR A 8 31.35 14.42 -1.80
CA TYR A 8 32.61 15.09 -1.63
C TYR A 8 32.46 16.63 -1.70
N ILE A 9 31.79 17.12 -2.76
CA ILE A 9 31.61 18.55 -3.03
C ILE A 9 30.83 19.19 -1.88
N SER A 10 29.75 18.58 -1.39
CA SER A 10 28.96 19.15 -0.30
C SER A 10 29.75 19.31 0.99
N LYS A 11 30.63 18.37 1.30
CA LYS A 11 31.52 18.48 2.47
C LYS A 11 32.51 19.62 2.33
N LYS A 12 33.10 19.79 1.14
CA LYS A 12 34.00 20.92 0.87
C LYS A 12 33.28 22.26 0.93
N VAL A 13 32.12 22.37 0.31
CA VAL A 13 31.32 23.61 0.31
C VAL A 13 30.89 23.95 1.74
N ARG A 14 30.49 22.96 2.55
CA ARG A 14 30.13 23.20 3.95
C ARG A 14 31.30 23.73 4.75
N GLN A 15 32.49 23.17 4.58
CA GLN A 15 33.69 23.66 5.23
C GLN A 15 34.00 25.11 4.85
N GLN A 16 33.98 25.44 3.56
CA GLN A 16 34.24 26.81 3.07
C GLN A 16 33.22 27.82 3.61
N LEU A 17 31.95 27.44 3.66
CA LEU A 17 30.90 28.31 4.21
C LEU A 17 31.09 28.54 5.70
N ASP A 18 31.46 27.52 6.47
CA ASP A 18 31.71 27.64 7.91
C ASP A 18 32.95 28.50 8.18
N GLU A 19 34.05 28.33 7.48
CA GLU A 19 35.26 29.13 7.56
C GLU A 19 35.00 30.60 7.18
N ALA A 20 34.08 30.88 6.29
CA ALA A 20 33.65 32.21 5.90
C ALA A 20 32.57 32.81 6.84
N GLY A 21 32.15 32.08 7.87
CA GLY A 21 31.15 32.54 8.85
C GLY A 21 29.70 32.33 8.44
N PHE A 22 29.42 31.67 7.32
CA PHE A 22 28.07 31.38 6.83
C PHE A 22 27.52 30.03 7.34
N THR A 23 27.48 29.86 8.66
CA THR A 23 27.10 28.60 9.32
C THR A 23 25.64 28.19 9.06
N ASP A 24 24.76 29.17 8.81
CA ASP A 24 23.33 28.94 8.56
C ASP A 24 22.98 28.73 7.09
N ALA A 25 23.96 28.90 6.18
CA ALA A 25 23.75 28.71 4.74
C ALA A 25 23.38 27.27 4.42
N LYS A 26 22.34 27.10 3.59
CA LYS A 26 21.83 25.79 3.18
C LYS A 26 22.47 25.34 1.87
N ILE A 27 22.84 24.06 1.79
CA ILE A 27 23.37 23.44 0.58
C ILE A 27 22.21 22.73 -0.12
N TYR A 28 21.93 23.18 -1.33
CA TYR A 28 20.91 22.61 -2.20
C TYR A 28 21.55 21.67 -3.22
N ALA A 29 21.00 20.47 -3.41
CA ALA A 29 21.39 19.53 -4.47
C ALA A 29 20.24 19.23 -5.40
N SER A 30 20.57 19.08 -6.68
CA SER A 30 19.65 18.71 -7.75
C SER A 30 20.34 17.77 -8.75
N ASN A 31 19.67 17.43 -9.83
CA ASN A 31 20.10 16.54 -10.90
C ASN A 31 19.86 15.05 -10.65
N ASP A 32 18.86 14.52 -11.35
CA ASP A 32 18.48 13.09 -11.39
C ASP A 32 18.38 12.38 -10.04
N LEU A 33 17.97 13.14 -9.01
CA LEU A 33 17.80 12.62 -7.68
C LEU A 33 16.57 11.69 -7.60
N ASP A 34 16.77 10.58 -6.90
CA ASP A 34 15.75 9.64 -6.48
C ASP A 34 16.00 9.20 -5.05
N GLU A 35 15.12 8.37 -4.50
CA GLU A 35 15.22 7.85 -3.14
C GLU A 35 16.51 7.06 -2.90
N ASN A 36 17.00 6.30 -3.89
CA ASN A 36 18.22 5.51 -3.79
C ASN A 36 19.45 6.38 -3.76
N THR A 37 19.51 7.39 -4.65
CA THR A 37 20.60 8.36 -4.69
C THR A 37 20.66 9.17 -3.40
N ILE A 38 19.52 9.64 -2.90
CA ILE A 38 19.44 10.39 -1.63
C ILE A 38 19.88 9.52 -0.46
N LEU A 39 19.42 8.27 -0.40
CA LEU A 39 19.85 7.33 0.64
C LEU A 39 21.36 7.13 0.64
N ASN A 40 21.96 6.88 -0.54
CA ASN A 40 23.40 6.71 -0.69
C ASN A 40 24.18 7.97 -0.25
N LEU A 41 23.75 9.16 -0.65
CA LEU A 41 24.38 10.40 -0.26
C LEU A 41 24.32 10.64 1.25
N LYS A 42 23.18 10.29 1.89
CA LYS A 42 23.04 10.34 3.36
C LYS A 42 23.97 9.32 4.06
N MET A 43 24.08 8.10 3.54
CA MET A 43 25.01 7.09 4.08
C MET A 43 26.47 7.56 3.99
N GLN A 44 26.83 8.26 2.92
CA GLN A 44 28.14 8.89 2.75
C GLN A 44 28.34 10.15 3.59
N LYS A 45 27.35 10.53 4.40
CA LYS A 45 27.36 11.75 5.24
C LYS A 45 27.55 13.04 4.42
N ALA A 46 26.93 13.10 3.24
CA ALA A 46 26.86 14.34 2.45
C ALA A 46 26.24 15.49 3.26
N LYS A 47 26.75 16.69 3.09
CA LYS A 47 26.31 17.89 3.77
C LYS A 47 25.30 18.66 2.90
N ILE A 48 24.16 18.01 2.63
CA ILE A 48 23.08 18.53 1.78
C ILE A 48 21.86 18.74 2.67
N ASP A 49 21.30 19.94 2.63
CA ASP A 49 20.16 20.36 3.44
C ASP A 49 18.83 20.27 2.67
N VAL A 50 18.88 20.53 1.36
CA VAL A 50 17.71 20.63 0.49
C VAL A 50 17.92 19.81 -0.78
N TRP A 51 16.87 19.08 -1.17
CA TRP A 51 16.90 18.17 -2.31
C TRP A 51 15.90 18.62 -3.38
N GLY A 52 16.42 18.95 -4.57
CA GLY A 52 15.63 19.28 -5.75
C GLY A 52 15.32 18.02 -6.54
N VAL A 53 14.29 17.27 -6.15
CA VAL A 53 13.86 16.06 -6.86
C VAL A 53 12.90 16.46 -7.97
N GLY A 54 13.28 16.20 -9.23
CA GLY A 54 12.55 16.65 -10.41
C GLY A 54 12.06 15.50 -11.26
N THR A 55 12.73 15.25 -12.39
CA THR A 55 12.31 14.35 -13.47
C THR A 55 11.91 12.97 -12.98
N LYS A 56 12.71 12.33 -12.15
CA LYS A 56 12.43 10.97 -11.67
C LYS A 56 11.15 10.88 -10.83
N LEU A 57 10.85 11.93 -10.04
CA LEU A 57 9.61 12.00 -9.27
C LEU A 57 8.39 12.26 -10.16
N ILE A 58 8.45 13.31 -11.00
CA ILE A 58 7.28 13.75 -11.76
C ILE A 58 6.87 12.77 -12.87
N THR A 59 7.82 12.00 -13.39
CA THR A 59 7.57 10.98 -14.42
C THR A 59 7.26 9.61 -13.84
N ALA A 60 7.33 9.43 -12.49
CA ALA A 60 7.32 8.11 -11.84
C ALA A 60 8.28 7.14 -12.55
N TYR A 61 9.56 7.56 -12.70
CA TYR A 61 10.56 7.01 -13.63
C TYR A 61 10.67 5.48 -13.60
N ASP A 62 10.57 4.87 -12.43
CA ASP A 62 10.65 3.42 -12.27
C ASP A 62 9.41 2.69 -12.80
N GLN A 63 8.25 3.32 -12.72
CA GLN A 63 6.98 2.76 -13.19
C GLN A 63 6.07 3.87 -13.75
N PRO A 64 6.38 4.42 -14.93
CA PRO A 64 5.67 5.58 -15.49
C PRO A 64 4.24 5.26 -15.94
N ALA A 65 3.91 3.98 -16.11
CA ALA A 65 2.58 3.52 -16.49
C ALA A 65 1.93 2.74 -15.35
N LEU A 66 0.79 3.23 -14.85
CA LEU A 66 -0.03 2.50 -13.88
C LEU A 66 -0.87 1.46 -14.62
N GLY A 67 -0.61 0.18 -14.36
CA GLY A 67 -1.43 -0.91 -14.87
C GLY A 67 -2.78 -0.94 -14.15
N ALA A 68 -3.88 -0.82 -14.91
CA ALA A 68 -5.22 -1.00 -14.39
C ALA A 68 -5.92 -2.17 -15.09
N VAL A 69 -6.68 -2.97 -14.32
CA VAL A 69 -7.51 -4.04 -14.85
C VAL A 69 -8.90 -3.97 -14.25
N TYR A 70 -9.89 -4.34 -15.05
CA TYR A 70 -11.28 -4.49 -14.63
C TYR A 70 -11.72 -5.94 -14.84
N LYS A 71 -12.34 -6.54 -13.84
CA LYS A 71 -12.84 -7.92 -13.90
C LYS A 71 -14.20 -8.01 -13.23
N VAL A 72 -15.15 -8.65 -13.89
CA VAL A 72 -16.45 -8.96 -13.30
C VAL A 72 -16.25 -10.03 -12.23
N VAL A 73 -16.77 -9.79 -11.03
CA VAL A 73 -16.67 -10.69 -9.88
C VAL A 73 -18.03 -11.16 -9.35
N ALA A 74 -19.12 -10.51 -9.79
CA ALA A 74 -20.49 -10.94 -9.55
C ALA A 74 -21.40 -10.40 -10.67
N ILE A 75 -22.49 -11.08 -10.94
CA ILE A 75 -23.51 -10.71 -11.91
C ILE A 75 -24.86 -10.87 -11.24
N GLU A 76 -25.72 -9.85 -11.37
CA GLU A 76 -27.12 -9.92 -10.95
C GLU A 76 -27.94 -10.66 -12.02
N ASP A 77 -28.76 -11.60 -11.60
CA ASP A 77 -29.69 -12.31 -12.48
C ASP A 77 -31.00 -11.54 -12.68
N GLU A 78 -31.89 -12.05 -13.54
CA GLU A 78 -33.18 -11.42 -13.86
C GLU A 78 -34.12 -11.29 -12.64
N ASN A 79 -33.86 -12.01 -11.55
CA ASN A 79 -34.61 -11.99 -10.31
C ASN A 79 -33.95 -11.12 -9.23
N GLY A 80 -32.87 -10.42 -9.54
CA GLY A 80 -32.13 -9.59 -8.59
C GLY A 80 -31.16 -10.38 -7.68
N HIS A 81 -30.89 -11.67 -7.96
CA HIS A 81 -29.93 -12.44 -7.17
C HIS A 81 -28.53 -12.28 -7.70
N MET A 82 -27.60 -11.97 -6.81
CA MET A 82 -26.18 -11.87 -7.12
C MET A 82 -25.55 -13.26 -7.23
N ARG A 83 -25.01 -13.56 -8.42
CA ARG A 83 -24.21 -14.77 -8.68
C ARG A 83 -22.73 -14.39 -8.71
N ASN A 84 -21.93 -14.97 -7.84
CA ASN A 84 -20.49 -14.80 -7.83
C ASN A 84 -19.85 -15.42 -9.11
N THR A 85 -18.88 -14.71 -9.66
CA THR A 85 -18.12 -15.17 -10.84
C THR A 85 -16.62 -15.08 -10.60
N ILE A 86 -15.85 -15.84 -11.37
CA ILE A 86 -14.39 -15.87 -11.27
C ILE A 86 -13.79 -15.87 -12.69
N LYS A 87 -12.65 -15.18 -12.83
CA LYS A 87 -11.80 -15.32 -14.02
C LYS A 87 -10.57 -16.13 -13.65
N LEU A 88 -10.40 -17.28 -14.29
CA LEU A 88 -9.20 -18.10 -14.14
C LEU A 88 -8.05 -17.56 -14.98
N SER A 89 -6.83 -17.89 -14.58
CA SER A 89 -5.58 -17.56 -15.25
C SER A 89 -4.54 -18.62 -14.95
N ASN A 90 -3.60 -18.83 -15.86
CA ASN A 90 -2.42 -19.67 -15.61
C ASN A 90 -1.48 -19.07 -14.55
N ASN A 91 -1.55 -17.75 -14.35
CA ASN A 91 -0.88 -17.09 -13.24
C ASN A 91 -1.85 -17.00 -12.05
N ALA A 92 -1.52 -17.66 -10.94
CA ALA A 92 -2.36 -17.73 -9.74
C ALA A 92 -2.70 -16.34 -9.16
N GLU A 93 -1.79 -15.38 -9.24
CA GLU A 93 -2.00 -14.01 -8.79
C GLU A 93 -3.04 -13.24 -9.61
N LYS A 94 -3.28 -13.68 -10.86
CA LYS A 94 -4.26 -13.08 -11.78
C LYS A 94 -5.65 -13.71 -11.68
N VAL A 95 -5.82 -14.73 -10.85
CA VAL A 95 -7.12 -15.33 -10.58
C VAL A 95 -7.93 -14.37 -9.70
N SER A 96 -9.10 -13.95 -10.20
CA SER A 96 -9.94 -13.00 -9.46
C SER A 96 -10.52 -13.63 -8.18
N THR A 97 -10.90 -12.79 -7.23
CA THR A 97 -11.64 -13.21 -6.03
C THR A 97 -13.11 -12.85 -6.22
N PRO A 98 -14.04 -13.80 -6.09
CA PRO A 98 -15.45 -13.61 -6.43
C PRO A 98 -16.20 -12.72 -5.45
N GLY A 99 -17.35 -12.20 -5.89
CA GLY A 99 -18.35 -11.53 -5.07
C GLY A 99 -18.07 -10.04 -4.78
N LYS A 100 -19.10 -9.35 -4.28
CA LYS A 100 -18.99 -7.99 -3.74
C LYS A 100 -18.34 -8.06 -2.37
N LYS A 101 -17.31 -7.25 -2.15
CA LYS A 101 -16.41 -7.38 -0.99
C LYS A 101 -16.15 -6.05 -0.29
N GLN A 102 -15.79 -6.13 0.99
CA GLN A 102 -15.21 -5.06 1.79
C GLN A 102 -13.78 -5.44 2.20
N VAL A 103 -12.91 -4.46 2.33
CA VAL A 103 -11.54 -4.61 2.83
C VAL A 103 -11.45 -3.95 4.20
N TRP A 104 -10.91 -4.67 5.17
CA TRP A 104 -10.76 -4.22 6.54
C TRP A 104 -9.31 -4.17 6.94
N ARG A 105 -8.82 -3.03 7.41
CA ARG A 105 -7.50 -2.97 8.04
C ARG A 105 -7.58 -3.45 9.47
N ILE A 106 -6.78 -4.45 9.78
CA ILE A 106 -6.73 -5.08 11.10
C ILE A 106 -5.52 -4.56 11.86
N THR A 107 -5.75 -3.97 13.02
CA THR A 107 -4.70 -3.40 13.88
C THR A 107 -4.73 -4.09 15.25
N SER A 108 -3.59 -4.60 15.72
CA SER A 108 -3.46 -5.14 17.07
C SER A 108 -3.71 -4.07 18.12
N ARG A 109 -4.66 -4.28 19.04
CA ARG A 109 -4.90 -3.37 20.17
C ARG A 109 -3.73 -3.31 21.13
N GLU A 110 -3.02 -4.42 21.29
CA GLU A 110 -1.88 -4.50 22.21
C GLU A 110 -0.67 -3.74 21.69
N LYS A 111 -0.39 -3.87 20.37
CA LYS A 111 0.85 -3.36 19.76
C LYS A 111 0.65 -2.07 18.97
N GLY A 112 -0.59 -1.70 18.64
CA GLY A 112 -0.89 -0.58 17.75
C GLY A 112 -0.37 -0.75 16.32
N LYS A 113 0.01 -1.99 15.93
CA LYS A 113 0.59 -2.33 14.64
C LYS A 113 -0.40 -3.06 13.76
N SER A 114 -0.27 -2.88 12.44
CA SER A 114 -1.11 -3.55 11.46
C SER A 114 -0.82 -5.05 11.42
N GLU A 115 -1.87 -5.85 11.50
CA GLU A 115 -1.81 -7.31 11.36
C GLU A 115 -2.03 -7.77 9.92
N GLY A 116 -2.48 -6.88 9.06
CA GLY A 116 -2.79 -7.12 7.65
C GLY A 116 -4.16 -6.57 7.27
N ASP A 117 -4.50 -6.67 6.00
CA ASP A 117 -5.83 -6.35 5.48
C ASP A 117 -6.64 -7.64 5.30
N TYR A 118 -7.92 -7.59 5.67
CA TYR A 118 -8.84 -8.73 5.69
C TYR A 118 -10.02 -8.46 4.77
N ILE A 119 -10.23 -9.35 3.81
CA ILE A 119 -11.26 -9.23 2.79
C ILE A 119 -12.45 -10.11 3.15
N THR A 120 -13.62 -9.51 3.30
CA THR A 120 -14.90 -10.18 3.55
C THR A 120 -15.89 -9.93 2.42
N TYR A 121 -16.99 -10.63 2.40
CA TYR A 121 -18.15 -10.17 1.65
C TYR A 121 -18.68 -8.87 2.21
N ASP A 122 -19.35 -8.08 1.35
CA ASP A 122 -20.03 -6.85 1.74
C ASP A 122 -21.12 -7.14 2.79
N GLY A 123 -21.32 -6.21 3.74
CA GLY A 123 -22.29 -6.36 4.83
C GLY A 123 -21.79 -7.13 6.06
N VAL A 124 -20.59 -7.71 6.04
CA VAL A 124 -20.01 -8.36 7.23
C VAL A 124 -19.42 -7.31 8.15
N ASP A 125 -19.85 -7.31 9.43
CA ASP A 125 -19.29 -6.42 10.46
C ASP A 125 -18.12 -7.09 11.20
N VAL A 126 -16.92 -6.86 10.72
CA VAL A 126 -15.68 -7.37 11.32
C VAL A 126 -15.33 -6.67 12.62
N ALA A 127 -15.77 -5.41 12.80
CA ALA A 127 -15.45 -4.65 14.01
C ALA A 127 -16.08 -5.23 15.29
N SER A 128 -17.19 -5.96 15.16
CA SER A 128 -17.86 -6.66 16.27
C SER A 128 -17.27 -8.03 16.60
N MET A 129 -16.35 -8.56 15.78
CA MET A 129 -15.76 -9.87 15.96
C MET A 129 -14.67 -9.88 17.04
N THR A 130 -14.58 -10.95 17.79
CA THR A 130 -13.51 -11.17 18.79
C THR A 130 -12.31 -11.92 18.24
N GLU A 131 -12.52 -12.67 17.17
CA GLU A 131 -11.52 -13.47 16.47
C GLU A 131 -11.82 -13.48 14.98
N ILE A 132 -10.77 -13.38 14.16
CA ILE A 132 -10.82 -13.61 12.72
C ILE A 132 -9.77 -14.63 12.30
N LYS A 133 -10.06 -15.37 11.23
CA LYS A 133 -9.12 -16.27 10.62
C LYS A 133 -8.88 -15.83 9.17
N MET A 134 -7.67 -15.43 8.91
CA MET A 134 -7.19 -14.89 7.63
C MET A 134 -6.59 -16.02 6.79
N PHE A 135 -6.97 -16.11 5.53
CA PHE A 135 -6.53 -17.14 4.58
C PHE A 135 -5.82 -16.48 3.41
N HIS A 136 -4.59 -16.89 3.15
CA HIS A 136 -3.83 -16.38 2.02
C HIS A 136 -4.54 -16.70 0.69
N PRO A 137 -4.73 -15.73 -0.22
CA PRO A 137 -5.55 -15.90 -1.42
C PRO A 137 -4.97 -16.89 -2.45
N THR A 138 -3.65 -17.16 -2.39
CA THR A 138 -2.94 -18.02 -3.33
C THR A 138 -2.36 -19.26 -2.65
N TYR A 139 -1.65 -19.08 -1.52
CA TYR A 139 -1.02 -20.17 -0.78
C TYR A 139 -1.97 -20.73 0.28
N THR A 140 -2.76 -21.72 -0.10
CA THR A 140 -3.89 -22.24 0.67
C THR A 140 -3.54 -22.83 2.04
N TYR A 141 -2.27 -23.17 2.26
CA TYR A 141 -1.74 -23.67 3.53
C TYR A 141 -1.40 -22.54 4.52
N ILE A 142 -1.26 -21.30 4.06
CA ILE A 142 -0.95 -20.15 4.93
C ILE A 142 -2.24 -19.61 5.54
N LYS A 143 -2.30 -19.59 6.87
CA LYS A 143 -3.43 -19.11 7.65
C LYS A 143 -2.93 -18.38 8.88
N LYS A 144 -3.64 -17.33 9.28
CA LYS A 144 -3.38 -16.56 10.50
C LYS A 144 -4.67 -16.38 11.30
N THR A 145 -4.62 -16.61 12.61
CA THR A 145 -5.72 -16.25 13.52
C THR A 145 -5.35 -15.00 14.28
N VAL A 146 -6.22 -13.99 14.26
CA VAL A 146 -6.02 -12.71 14.94
C VAL A 146 -7.11 -12.51 15.97
N ARG A 147 -6.71 -12.10 17.17
CA ARG A 147 -7.57 -11.74 18.32
C ARG A 147 -7.15 -10.38 18.85
N ASN A 148 -7.99 -9.77 19.65
CA ASN A 148 -7.71 -8.48 20.28
C ASN A 148 -7.25 -7.41 19.30
N PHE A 149 -8.09 -7.11 18.33
CA PHE A 149 -7.82 -6.21 17.23
C PHE A 149 -8.88 -5.11 17.10
N ASP A 150 -8.53 -4.05 16.41
CA ASP A 150 -9.45 -3.09 15.82
C ASP A 150 -9.54 -3.33 14.32
N ALA A 151 -10.72 -3.20 13.74
CA ALA A 151 -10.97 -3.33 12.31
C ALA A 151 -11.58 -2.03 11.76
N VAL A 152 -10.99 -1.51 10.68
CA VAL A 152 -11.46 -0.30 10.00
C VAL A 152 -11.75 -0.63 8.54
N PRO A 153 -12.96 -0.34 8.02
CA PRO A 153 -13.26 -0.55 6.61
C PRO A 153 -12.46 0.45 5.75
N LEU A 154 -11.89 -0.04 4.65
CA LEU A 154 -11.05 0.79 3.76
C LEU A 154 -11.80 1.31 2.53
N LEU A 155 -12.86 0.60 2.10
CA LEU A 155 -13.69 1.07 0.99
C LEU A 155 -14.69 2.09 1.51
N VAL A 156 -14.71 3.26 0.88
CA VAL A 156 -15.63 4.36 1.18
C VAL A 156 -16.39 4.77 -0.08
N ASP A 157 -17.64 5.18 0.08
CA ASP A 157 -18.44 5.68 -1.03
C ASP A 157 -17.92 7.04 -1.48
N ILE A 158 -17.49 7.15 -2.73
CA ILE A 158 -17.11 8.42 -3.37
C ILE A 158 -18.29 9.00 -4.11
N PHE A 159 -18.98 8.17 -4.90
CA PHE A 159 -20.21 8.53 -5.59
C PHE A 159 -21.32 7.56 -5.18
N LYS A 160 -22.52 8.11 -4.97
CA LYS A 160 -23.74 7.36 -4.72
C LYS A 160 -24.87 7.93 -5.57
N GLU A 161 -25.54 7.08 -6.35
CA GLU A 161 -26.60 7.49 -7.26
C GLU A 161 -26.19 8.68 -8.19
N GLY A 162 -24.95 8.65 -8.68
CA GLY A 162 -24.39 9.69 -9.55
C GLY A 162 -23.98 10.99 -8.84
N LYS A 163 -24.10 11.07 -7.52
CA LYS A 163 -23.72 12.24 -6.72
C LYS A 163 -22.42 11.98 -5.96
N LEU A 164 -21.54 12.99 -5.92
CA LEU A 164 -20.37 12.97 -5.04
C LEU A 164 -20.84 13.05 -3.59
N VAL A 165 -20.47 12.04 -2.79
CA VAL A 165 -20.83 11.92 -1.36
C VAL A 165 -19.60 11.92 -0.42
N TYR A 166 -18.40 12.06 -1.00
CA TYR A 166 -17.13 12.07 -0.27
C TYR A 166 -16.60 13.50 -0.16
N ASP A 167 -16.36 13.94 1.08
CA ASP A 167 -15.68 15.22 1.32
C ASP A 167 -14.18 15.05 1.04
N LEU A 168 -13.66 15.81 0.07
CA LEU A 168 -12.25 15.75 -0.29
C LEU A 168 -11.40 16.36 0.82
N PRO A 169 -10.50 15.57 1.46
CA PRO A 169 -9.65 16.09 2.51
C PRO A 169 -8.59 17.06 1.93
N SER A 170 -8.15 18.01 2.75
CA SER A 170 -7.05 18.90 2.41
C SER A 170 -5.71 18.16 2.34
N LEU A 171 -4.72 18.70 1.64
CA LEU A 171 -3.39 18.10 1.55
C LEU A 171 -2.73 17.84 2.91
N PRO A 172 -2.79 18.76 3.91
CA PRO A 172 -2.28 18.47 5.24
C PRO A 172 -2.95 17.27 5.94
N GLU A 173 -4.26 17.11 5.77
CA GLU A 173 -5.00 15.96 6.32
C GLU A 173 -4.58 14.66 5.64
N ILE A 174 -4.41 14.65 4.31
CA ILE A 174 -3.90 13.49 3.57
C ILE A 174 -2.50 13.11 4.06
N GLN A 175 -1.60 14.08 4.24
CA GLN A 175 -0.25 13.84 4.74
C GLN A 175 -0.25 13.29 6.18
N ALA A 176 -1.08 13.84 7.05
CA ALA A 176 -1.21 13.37 8.43
C ALA A 176 -1.76 11.95 8.48
N TYR A 177 -2.78 11.64 7.67
CA TYR A 177 -3.33 10.30 7.55
C TYR A 177 -2.28 9.30 7.04
N ALA A 178 -1.56 9.64 5.96
CA ALA A 178 -0.53 8.78 5.39
C ALA A 178 0.57 8.45 6.40
N ARG A 179 1.05 9.44 7.16
CA ARG A 179 2.05 9.24 8.22
C ARG A 179 1.53 8.33 9.32
N LYS A 180 0.32 8.59 9.81
CA LYS A 180 -0.34 7.78 10.85
C LYS A 180 -0.47 6.31 10.42
N GLU A 181 -0.90 6.05 9.19
CA GLU A 181 -1.05 4.68 8.69
C GLU A 181 0.32 4.01 8.43
N PHE A 182 1.30 4.76 7.94
CA PHE A 182 2.66 4.26 7.77
C PHE A 182 3.31 3.86 9.11
N ASP A 183 3.08 4.62 10.17
CA ASP A 183 3.61 4.32 11.50
C ASP A 183 3.03 3.04 12.12
N LYS A 184 1.84 2.62 11.69
CA LYS A 184 1.24 1.35 12.10
C LYS A 184 1.91 0.13 11.45
N LEU A 185 2.61 0.30 10.34
CA LEU A 185 3.31 -0.82 9.71
C LEU A 185 4.48 -1.29 10.57
N TRP A 186 4.76 -2.59 10.55
CA TRP A 186 5.95 -3.15 11.12
C TRP A 186 7.17 -2.75 10.29
N ASP A 187 8.35 -2.71 10.90
CA ASP A 187 9.57 -2.24 10.25
C ASP A 187 10.01 -3.12 9.08
N GLU A 188 9.70 -4.41 9.13
CA GLU A 188 9.95 -5.34 8.03
C GLU A 188 9.19 -5.02 6.74
N TYR A 189 8.04 -4.35 6.81
CA TYR A 189 7.29 -3.88 5.64
C TYR A 189 7.79 -2.54 5.09
N LYS A 190 8.58 -1.79 5.89
CA LYS A 190 9.09 -0.46 5.54
C LYS A 190 10.50 -0.47 4.94
N ARG A 191 11.13 -1.63 4.83
CA ARG A 191 12.48 -1.74 4.28
C ARG A 191 12.51 -1.36 2.81
N VAL A 192 13.51 -0.58 2.41
CA VAL A 192 13.72 -0.21 1.00
C VAL A 192 14.19 -1.42 0.20
N LEU A 193 15.06 -2.25 0.79
CA LEU A 193 15.60 -3.46 0.17
C LEU A 193 14.93 -4.71 0.77
N ASN A 194 14.34 -5.52 -0.09
CA ASN A 194 13.73 -6.80 0.25
C ASN A 194 12.73 -6.71 1.41
N PRO A 195 11.68 -5.88 1.30
CA PRO A 195 10.65 -5.79 2.34
C PRO A 195 9.89 -7.11 2.46
N GLN A 196 9.36 -7.38 3.64
CA GLN A 196 8.42 -8.47 3.84
C GLN A 196 7.09 -8.14 3.12
N HIS A 197 6.43 -9.15 2.56
CA HIS A 197 5.11 -8.97 1.96
C HIS A 197 4.07 -8.66 3.03
N TYR A 198 3.32 -7.58 2.81
CA TYR A 198 2.20 -7.20 3.66
C TYR A 198 1.03 -8.16 3.44
N PRO A 199 0.44 -8.76 4.48
CA PRO A 199 -0.65 -9.71 4.32
C PRO A 199 -1.93 -9.01 3.85
N VAL A 200 -2.54 -9.54 2.78
CA VAL A 200 -3.87 -9.18 2.30
C VAL A 200 -4.63 -10.49 2.11
N ASP A 201 -5.40 -10.87 3.11
CA ASP A 201 -5.94 -12.20 3.24
C ASP A 201 -7.47 -12.23 3.22
N LEU A 202 -8.03 -13.39 2.90
CA LEU A 202 -9.46 -13.59 2.71
C LEU A 202 -10.13 -14.12 3.99
N ALA A 203 -11.38 -13.76 4.19
CA ALA A 203 -12.27 -14.47 5.09
C ALA A 203 -12.51 -15.90 4.61
N ARG A 204 -12.88 -16.79 5.53
CA ARG A 204 -13.00 -18.21 5.23
C ARG A 204 -14.03 -18.51 4.14
N ASP A 205 -15.17 -17.85 4.18
CA ASP A 205 -16.25 -17.98 3.20
C ASP A 205 -15.81 -17.48 1.81
N VAL A 206 -15.20 -16.31 1.74
CA VAL A 206 -14.64 -15.76 0.49
C VAL A 206 -13.56 -16.68 -0.10
N TRP A 207 -12.70 -17.22 0.76
CA TRP A 207 -11.67 -18.16 0.36
C TRP A 207 -12.27 -19.47 -0.12
N GLN A 208 -13.26 -20.02 0.59
CA GLN A 208 -13.93 -21.28 0.22
C GLN A 208 -14.63 -21.15 -1.14
N ASP A 209 -15.45 -20.11 -1.31
CA ASP A 209 -16.14 -19.85 -2.57
C ASP A 209 -15.16 -19.70 -3.75
N LYS A 210 -14.02 -19.06 -3.51
CA LYS A 210 -12.96 -18.96 -4.54
C LYS A 210 -12.45 -20.33 -4.93
N MET A 211 -12.19 -21.23 -3.97
CA MET A 211 -11.69 -22.57 -4.24
C MET A 211 -12.77 -23.41 -4.94
N ASP A 212 -14.01 -23.36 -4.49
CA ASP A 212 -15.11 -24.11 -5.05
C ASP A 212 -15.40 -23.70 -6.52
N LEU A 213 -15.33 -22.39 -6.81
CA LEU A 213 -15.48 -21.90 -8.17
C LEU A 213 -14.30 -22.29 -9.08
N ILE A 214 -13.08 -22.30 -8.56
CA ILE A 214 -11.90 -22.80 -9.32
C ILE A 214 -12.10 -24.27 -9.67
N ASP A 215 -12.52 -25.09 -8.69
CA ASP A 215 -12.71 -26.53 -8.90
C ASP A 215 -13.86 -26.83 -9.88
N LYS A 216 -14.95 -26.05 -9.79
CA LYS A 216 -16.07 -26.15 -10.73
C LYS A 216 -15.64 -25.84 -12.17
N MET A 217 -14.97 -24.71 -12.39
CA MET A 217 -14.55 -24.25 -13.72
C MET A 217 -13.44 -25.10 -14.36
N ARG A 218 -12.73 -25.91 -13.58
CA ARG A 218 -11.72 -26.85 -14.10
C ARG A 218 -12.30 -28.21 -14.50
N LYS A 219 -13.51 -28.51 -14.04
CA LYS A 219 -14.22 -29.75 -14.40
C LYS A 219 -15.10 -29.60 -15.66
N GLU A 220 -15.36 -28.35 -16.06
CA GLU A 220 -16.01 -27.99 -17.31
C GLU A 220 -14.97 -27.79 -18.44
#